data_be7560a10600d001e3423d4a3acdc10f
#
_entry.id   be7560a10600d001e3423d4a3acdc10f
#
_cell.length_a   1.000
_cell.length_b   1.000
_cell.length_c   1.000
_cell.angle_alpha   90.00
_cell.angle_beta   90.00
_cell.angle_gamma   90.00
#
_symmetry.space_group_name_H-M   'P 1'
#
loop_
_entity.id
_entity.type
_entity.pdbx_description
1 polymer ?
#
loop_
_entity_poly.entity_id
_entity_poly.type
_entity_poly.pdbx_seq_one_letter_code
_entity_poly.pdbx_strand_id
1 'polypeptide(L)'
;MRHKKLIFKSKYLRDLLMRRKVTTIRLISNVKVGDLVDIIAGDLKVGTAIVENVEVKKLRDLTDVDAINDGYNTKEELIKDLLKIYGKKVSSDSEVKIIHFKLLS
;
A
#
# COMPACT_ATOMS: atom_id res chain seq x y z
N MET A 1 10.37 11.52 -18.39
CA MET A 1 9.68 10.26 -18.10
C MET A 1 8.63 10.50 -17.01
N ARG A 2 7.43 9.98 -17.21
CA ARG A 2 6.37 10.12 -16.21
C ARG A 2 6.52 9.06 -15.14
N HIS A 3 6.50 9.49 -13.88
CA HIS A 3 6.36 8.56 -12.77
C HIS A 3 4.92 8.05 -12.70
N LYS A 4 4.77 6.80 -12.31
CA LYS A 4 3.48 6.30 -11.87
C LYS A 4 3.14 6.95 -10.54
N LYS A 5 1.86 6.89 -10.15
CA LYS A 5 1.39 7.51 -8.91
C LYS A 5 0.81 6.45 -7.99
N LEU A 6 1.08 6.60 -6.70
CA LEU A 6 0.36 5.88 -5.64
C LEU A 6 -0.39 6.93 -4.82
N ILE A 7 -1.72 6.85 -4.89
CA ILE A 7 -2.59 7.83 -4.24
C ILE A 7 -3.16 7.22 -2.98
N PHE A 8 -2.99 7.94 -1.88
CA PHE A 8 -3.47 7.55 -0.55
C PHE A 8 -4.46 8.59 -0.04
N LYS A 9 -5.31 8.19 0.90
CA LYS A 9 -6.15 9.15 1.61
C LYS A 9 -5.28 10.08 2.44
N SER A 10 -5.71 11.32 2.61
CA SER A 10 -4.95 12.34 3.36
C SER A 10 -4.65 11.92 4.80
N LYS A 11 -5.47 11.08 5.40
CA LYS A 11 -5.25 10.55 6.76
C LYS A 11 -3.93 9.78 6.92
N TYR A 12 -3.35 9.30 5.82
CA TYR A 12 -2.09 8.55 5.86
C TYR A 12 -0.84 9.42 5.72
N LEU A 13 -1.01 10.73 5.53
CA LEU A 13 0.11 11.65 5.30
C LEU A 13 1.20 11.51 6.36
N ARG A 14 0.80 11.55 7.63
CA ARG A 14 1.75 11.46 8.74
C ARG A 14 2.52 10.13 8.75
N ASP A 15 1.81 9.03 8.57
CA ASP A 15 2.43 7.69 8.56
C ASP A 15 3.39 7.53 7.39
N LEU A 16 3.06 8.11 6.24
CA LEU A 16 3.95 8.09 5.08
C LEU A 16 5.21 8.92 5.33
N LEU A 17 5.07 10.13 5.86
CA LEU A 17 6.21 11.01 6.17
C LEU A 17 7.12 10.42 7.23
N MET A 18 6.56 9.78 8.24
CA MET A 18 7.32 9.18 9.34
C MET A 18 7.81 7.77 9.02
N ARG A 19 7.55 7.28 7.82
CA ARG A 19 7.95 5.97 7.33
C ARG A 19 7.41 4.81 8.18
N ARG A 20 6.25 4.99 8.77
CA ARG A 20 5.50 3.92 9.45
C ARG A 20 4.71 3.09 8.46
N LYS A 21 4.26 3.74 7.36
CA LYS A 21 3.58 3.07 6.26
C LYS A 21 4.57 2.98 5.11
N VAL A 22 5.06 1.78 4.85
CA VAL A 22 6.08 1.50 3.82
C VAL A 22 5.56 0.57 2.74
N THR A 23 4.29 0.17 2.84
CA THR A 23 3.62 -0.64 1.83
C THR A 23 2.26 -0.05 1.48
N THR A 24 1.76 -0.45 0.32
CA THR A 24 0.36 -0.32 -0.01
C THR A 24 -0.15 -1.66 -0.51
N ILE A 25 -1.36 -2.02 -0.16
CA ILE A 25 -1.98 -3.28 -0.56
C ILE A 25 -3.12 -2.93 -1.52
N ARG A 26 -3.02 -3.45 -2.73
CA ARG A 26 -3.93 -3.14 -3.83
C ARG A 26 -4.45 -4.41 -4.47
N LEU A 27 -5.73 -4.40 -4.84
CA LEU A 27 -6.32 -5.51 -5.60
C LEU A 27 -5.74 -5.55 -7.01
N ILE A 28 -5.59 -4.38 -7.63
CA ILE A 28 -5.05 -4.23 -8.98
C ILE A 28 -4.00 -3.13 -8.97
N SER A 29 -2.84 -3.42 -9.56
CA SER A 29 -1.79 -2.42 -9.73
C SER A 29 -0.89 -2.83 -10.90
N ASN A 30 -0.32 -1.83 -11.58
CA ASN A 30 0.63 -2.05 -12.67
C ASN A 30 2.06 -1.65 -12.30
N VAL A 31 2.32 -1.35 -11.04
CA VAL A 31 3.69 -1.00 -10.62
C VAL A 31 4.55 -2.24 -10.55
N LYS A 32 5.84 -2.06 -10.81
CA LYS A 32 6.84 -3.11 -10.83
C LYS A 32 8.04 -2.72 -9.99
N VAL A 33 8.80 -3.70 -9.56
CA VAL A 33 10.08 -3.47 -8.85
C VAL A 33 10.97 -2.57 -9.70
N GLY A 34 11.53 -1.55 -9.05
CA GLY A 34 12.38 -0.55 -9.71
C GLY A 34 11.63 0.67 -10.24
N ASP A 35 10.32 0.64 -10.28
CA ASP A 35 9.54 1.81 -10.72
C ASP A 35 9.72 2.96 -9.75
N LEU A 36 9.83 4.18 -10.29
CA LEU A 36 9.71 5.41 -9.51
C LEU A 36 8.24 5.81 -9.48
N VAL A 37 7.75 6.11 -8.29
CA VAL A 37 6.34 6.46 -8.09
C VAL A 37 6.23 7.74 -7.29
N ASP A 38 5.28 8.58 -7.67
CA ASP A 38 4.95 9.76 -6.89
C ASP A 38 3.96 9.35 -5.79
N ILE A 39 4.29 9.64 -4.56
CA ILE A 39 3.44 9.36 -3.41
C ILE A 39 2.60 10.60 -3.14
N ILE A 40 1.28 10.42 -3.20
CA ILE A 40 0.32 11.51 -3.05
C ILE A 40 -0.64 11.14 -1.92
N ALA A 41 -0.82 12.05 -0.96
CA ALA A 41 -1.78 11.89 0.12
C ALA A 41 -2.82 13.00 0.00
N GLY A 42 -4.05 12.63 -0.36
CA GLY A 42 -5.07 13.61 -0.73
C GLY A 42 -4.61 14.37 -1.97
N ASP A 43 -4.45 15.68 -1.83
CA ASP A 43 -3.97 16.55 -2.91
C ASP A 43 -2.49 16.89 -2.78
N LEU A 44 -1.82 16.40 -1.73
CA LEU A 44 -0.44 16.77 -1.44
C LEU A 44 0.53 15.71 -1.95
N LYS A 45 1.51 16.13 -2.73
CA LYS A 45 2.63 15.26 -3.10
C LYS A 45 3.57 15.14 -1.91
N VAL A 46 3.69 13.92 -1.36
CA VAL A 46 4.57 13.62 -0.24
C VAL A 46 6.03 13.55 -0.70
N GLY A 47 6.26 12.94 -1.85
CA GLY A 47 7.59 12.76 -2.40
C GLY A 47 7.60 11.72 -3.50
N THR A 48 8.81 11.31 -3.88
CA THR A 48 9.05 10.24 -4.85
C THR A 48 9.61 9.03 -4.12
N ALA A 49 9.12 7.86 -4.47
CA ALA A 49 9.56 6.60 -3.90
C ALA A 49 10.00 5.64 -4.99
N ILE A 50 10.82 4.67 -4.62
CA ILE A 50 11.16 3.54 -5.50
C ILE A 50 10.43 2.30 -4.99
N VAL A 51 9.89 1.51 -5.92
CA VAL A 51 9.26 0.24 -5.60
C VAL A 51 10.34 -0.80 -5.40
N GLU A 52 10.47 -1.31 -4.17
CA GLU A 52 11.51 -2.27 -3.81
C GLU A 52 11.08 -3.71 -4.00
N ASN A 53 9.79 -3.99 -3.82
CA ASN A 53 9.25 -5.34 -3.95
C ASN A 53 7.75 -5.29 -4.23
N VAL A 54 7.27 -6.31 -4.90
CA VAL A 54 5.83 -6.52 -5.12
C VAL A 54 5.54 -7.98 -4.82
N GLU A 55 4.76 -8.23 -3.76
CA GLU A 55 4.34 -9.56 -3.38
C GLU A 55 2.89 -9.79 -3.77
N VAL A 56 2.56 -11.02 -4.13
CA VAL A 56 1.17 -11.43 -4.34
C VAL A 56 0.80 -12.42 -3.25
N LYS A 57 -0.24 -12.12 -2.50
CA LYS A 57 -0.76 -12.99 -1.43
C LYS A 57 -2.27 -13.06 -1.53
N LYS A 58 -2.84 -14.17 -1.05
CA LYS A 58 -4.28 -14.22 -0.81
C LYS A 58 -4.61 -13.38 0.43
N LEU A 59 -5.79 -12.79 0.45
CA LEU A 59 -6.23 -11.97 1.57
C LEU A 59 -6.07 -12.71 2.91
N ARG A 60 -6.45 -14.00 2.93
CA ARG A 60 -6.34 -14.85 4.13
C ARG A 60 -4.91 -15.11 4.60
N ASP A 61 -3.92 -14.93 3.72
CA ASP A 61 -2.51 -15.19 4.04
C ASP A 61 -1.77 -13.95 4.52
N LEU A 62 -2.44 -12.80 4.62
CA LEU A 62 -1.86 -11.59 5.17
C LEU A 62 -1.50 -11.82 6.64
N THR A 63 -0.37 -11.25 7.06
CA THR A 63 0.18 -11.43 8.41
C THR A 63 0.13 -10.12 9.19
N ASP A 64 0.42 -10.21 10.49
CA ASP A 64 0.56 -9.01 11.33
C ASP A 64 1.73 -8.14 10.86
N VAL A 65 2.81 -8.74 10.33
CA VAL A 65 3.93 -7.97 9.77
C VAL A 65 3.48 -7.20 8.53
N ASP A 66 2.69 -7.82 7.65
CA ASP A 66 2.11 -7.12 6.51
C ASP A 66 1.27 -5.92 6.97
N ALA A 67 0.50 -6.10 8.03
CA ALA A 67 -0.34 -5.05 8.60
C ALA A 67 0.50 -3.90 9.17
N ILE A 68 1.52 -4.21 9.95
CA ILE A 68 2.40 -3.21 10.55
C ILE A 68 3.09 -2.38 9.47
N ASN A 69 3.60 -3.00 8.44
CA ASN A 69 4.24 -2.31 7.31
C ASN A 69 3.27 -1.40 6.56
N ASP A 70 1.98 -1.73 6.59
CA ASP A 70 0.92 -0.95 5.94
C ASP A 70 0.33 0.13 6.86
N GLY A 71 0.86 0.28 8.08
CA GLY A 71 0.44 1.29 9.04
C GLY A 71 -0.65 0.86 10.01
N TYR A 72 -0.97 -0.43 10.07
CA TYR A 72 -1.97 -0.99 11.00
C TYR A 72 -1.29 -1.69 12.16
N ASN A 73 -2.02 -1.91 13.24
CA ASN A 73 -1.49 -2.62 14.41
C ASN A 73 -1.63 -4.14 14.26
N THR A 74 -2.69 -4.59 13.64
CA THR A 74 -2.99 -6.02 13.50
C THR A 74 -3.51 -6.33 12.10
N LYS A 75 -3.41 -7.59 11.68
CA LYS A 75 -3.96 -8.05 10.39
C LYS A 75 -5.48 -7.91 10.36
N GLU A 76 -6.15 -8.05 11.49
CA GLU A 76 -7.60 -7.91 11.59
C GLU A 76 -8.03 -6.49 11.21
N GLU A 77 -7.31 -5.47 11.70
CA GLU A 77 -7.58 -4.08 11.33
C GLU A 77 -7.34 -3.84 9.84
N LEU A 78 -6.25 -4.37 9.31
CA LEU A 78 -5.93 -4.28 7.88
C LEU A 78 -7.02 -4.91 7.02
N ILE A 79 -7.40 -6.14 7.34
CA ILE A 79 -8.42 -6.86 6.58
C ILE A 79 -9.76 -6.12 6.63
N LYS A 80 -10.13 -5.62 7.80
CA LYS A 80 -11.36 -4.85 7.97
C LYS A 80 -11.38 -3.62 7.04
N ASP A 81 -10.25 -2.93 6.93
CA ASP A 81 -10.14 -1.75 6.08
C ASP A 81 -10.17 -2.12 4.60
N LEU A 82 -9.50 -3.20 4.21
CA LEU A 82 -9.54 -3.70 2.83
C LEU A 82 -10.97 -4.09 2.42
N LEU A 83 -11.72 -4.72 3.32
CA LEU A 83 -13.12 -5.06 3.07
C LEU A 83 -13.98 -3.80 2.92
N LYS A 84 -13.69 -2.73 3.64
CA LYS A 84 -14.37 -1.45 3.45
C LYS A 84 -14.06 -0.81 2.08
N ILE A 85 -12.78 -0.89 1.66
CA ILE A 85 -12.34 -0.27 0.41
C ILE A 85 -12.88 -1.02 -0.80
N TYR A 86 -12.77 -2.34 -0.80
CA TYR A 86 -13.08 -3.16 -1.97
C TYR A 86 -14.45 -3.85 -1.90
N GLY A 87 -15.03 -3.97 -0.72
CA GLY A 87 -16.37 -4.53 -0.53
C GLY A 87 -16.50 -5.93 -1.11
N LYS A 88 -17.54 -6.11 -1.92
CA LYS A 88 -17.86 -7.42 -2.52
C LYS A 88 -16.86 -7.89 -3.58
N LYS A 89 -15.91 -7.04 -3.98
CA LYS A 89 -14.90 -7.39 -4.98
C LYS A 89 -13.82 -8.33 -4.44
N VAL A 90 -13.73 -8.50 -3.13
CA VAL A 90 -12.73 -9.36 -2.49
C VAL A 90 -13.37 -10.39 -1.60
N SER A 91 -12.72 -11.55 -1.52
CA SER A 91 -13.02 -12.63 -0.59
C SER A 91 -11.71 -13.06 0.07
N SER A 92 -11.78 -14.02 0.99
CA SER A 92 -10.58 -14.55 1.64
C SER A 92 -9.58 -15.16 0.65
N ASP A 93 -10.05 -15.65 -0.49
CA ASP A 93 -9.21 -16.27 -1.52
C ASP A 93 -8.71 -15.28 -2.58
N SER A 94 -9.16 -14.03 -2.53
CA SER A 94 -8.71 -13.01 -3.49
C SER A 94 -7.23 -12.74 -3.33
N GLU A 95 -6.52 -12.62 -4.46
CA GLU A 95 -5.13 -12.23 -4.46
C GLU A 95 -5.02 -10.71 -4.39
N VAL A 96 -4.13 -10.23 -3.56
CA VAL A 96 -3.79 -8.82 -3.44
C VAL A 96 -2.31 -8.63 -3.68
N LYS A 97 -1.95 -7.44 -4.14
CA LYS A 97 -0.54 -7.07 -4.34
C LYS A 97 -0.09 -6.20 -3.17
N ILE A 98 1.00 -6.61 -2.53
CA ILE A 98 1.67 -5.84 -1.49
C ILE A 98 2.84 -5.14 -2.14
N ILE A 99 2.75 -3.83 -2.27
CA ILE A 99 3.76 -3.00 -2.93
C ILE A 99 4.62 -2.37 -1.85
N HIS A 100 5.89 -2.79 -1.78
CA HIS A 100 6.87 -2.22 -0.87
C HIS A 100 7.57 -1.06 -1.56
N PHE A 101 7.58 0.10 -0.94
CA PHE A 101 8.22 1.28 -1.50
C PHE A 101 9.11 1.97 -0.48
N LYS A 102 10.12 2.66 -0.98
CA LYS A 102 11.03 3.46 -0.15
C LYS A 102 10.99 4.89 -0.61
N LEU A 103 10.58 5.78 0.28
CA LEU A 103 10.56 7.21 0.01
C LEU A 103 11.98 7.73 -0.12
N LEU A 104 12.28 8.39 -1.25
CA LEU A 104 13.63 8.86 -1.56
C LEU A 104 13.90 10.28 -1.05
N SER A 105 12.86 11.05 -0.85
CA SER A 105 13.02 12.44 -0.42
C SER A 105 11.81 12.94 0.34
#